data_50d601cd37356914f63f86b423b6849b
#
_entry.id   50d601cd37356914f63f86b423b6849b
#
_cell.length_a   1.000
_cell.length_b   1.000
_cell.length_c   1.000
_cell.angle_alpha   90.00
_cell.angle_beta   90.00
_cell.angle_gamma   90.00
#
_symmetry.space_group_name_H-M   'P 1'
#
loop_
_entity.id
_entity.type
_entity.pdbx_description
1 polymer ?
#
loop_
_entity_poly.entity_id
_entity_poly.type
_entity_poly.pdbx_seq_one_letter_code
_entity_poly.pdbx_strand_id
1 'polypeptide(L)'
;MALRNDCDTIVKEAIAQVRPDASVARALAGRTFGPGRLILVSVGKAAWSMADAAWKSLEHKPDAGIVITKYDHSQGPIGTLEIREASHPVPDENTFSASARALELTEGLTGEDTVLFLLSGGGSALFEKPLIPGEELQDVTKQLLACGADIVEMNILRKRLSAVKGGRFAQHCAPAKVFAVVLSDIIGDPLDMIASGPAYPDGSTCQQAQAIVEKYGLNLTPQAADLLAHETPKSLDNVETQITGSVRELCRAAAEVCKDLGYDPVVLTDSLTCQAREAGSFLASIARYHQDTNRSLAFLAGGETVVKLTGKGKGGRNQEIALSAAEGIDGLKDTAVFSFGSDGTDGPTEAAGGFVTGGTKAQLSAKGLSIFDVLQDNDAYHALAACDGLIVTGATGTNVNDVAVVLIRR
;
A
#
# COMPACT_ATOMS: atom_id res chain seq x y z
N MET A 1 -29.58 -7.07 10.42
CA MET A 1 -28.99 -6.01 11.28
C MET A 1 -27.70 -6.46 11.96
N ALA A 2 -27.62 -7.61 12.61
CA ALA A 2 -26.39 -8.01 13.34
C ALA A 2 -25.15 -8.13 12.45
N LEU A 3 -25.21 -8.86 11.33
CA LEU A 3 -24.08 -9.02 10.39
C LEU A 3 -23.61 -7.70 9.76
N ARG A 4 -24.50 -6.73 9.55
CA ARG A 4 -24.12 -5.42 9.03
C ARG A 4 -23.34 -4.63 10.09
N ASN A 5 -23.78 -4.65 11.33
CA ASN A 5 -23.06 -4.00 12.44
C ASN A 5 -21.67 -4.64 12.65
N ASP A 6 -21.58 -5.99 12.53
CA ASP A 6 -20.31 -6.69 12.62
C ASP A 6 -19.38 -6.24 11.48
N CYS A 7 -19.89 -6.17 10.23
CA CYS A 7 -19.14 -5.66 9.08
C CYS A 7 -18.64 -4.23 9.33
N ASP A 8 -19.53 -3.31 9.73
CA ASP A 8 -19.17 -1.91 9.96
C ASP A 8 -18.11 -1.76 11.07
N THR A 9 -18.19 -2.61 12.11
CA THR A 9 -17.19 -2.66 13.18
C THR A 9 -15.86 -3.17 12.68
N ILE A 10 -15.85 -4.30 11.93
CA ILE A 10 -14.62 -4.89 11.37
C ILE A 10 -13.92 -3.88 10.45
N VAL A 11 -14.65 -3.28 9.52
CA VAL A 11 -14.10 -2.29 8.59
C VAL A 11 -13.47 -1.11 9.33
N LYS A 12 -14.22 -0.50 10.25
CA LYS A 12 -13.79 0.67 11.01
C LYS A 12 -12.55 0.40 11.86
N GLU A 13 -12.59 -0.66 12.67
CA GLU A 13 -11.53 -0.96 13.65
C GLU A 13 -10.28 -1.53 12.94
N ALA A 14 -10.43 -2.33 11.89
CA ALA A 14 -9.29 -2.85 11.12
C ALA A 14 -8.54 -1.71 10.42
N ILE A 15 -9.26 -0.79 9.76
CA ILE A 15 -8.65 0.39 9.11
C ILE A 15 -7.96 1.27 10.17
N ALA A 16 -8.57 1.50 11.32
CA ALA A 16 -7.99 2.32 12.38
C ALA A 16 -6.62 1.78 12.85
N GLN A 17 -6.44 0.45 12.89
CA GLN A 17 -5.19 -0.17 13.31
C GLN A 17 -4.04 -0.04 12.28
N VAL A 18 -4.36 0.13 10.99
CA VAL A 18 -3.36 0.24 9.92
C VAL A 18 -3.17 1.68 9.41
N ARG A 19 -3.78 2.65 10.07
CA ARG A 19 -3.54 4.06 9.78
C ARG A 19 -2.08 4.42 10.05
N PRO A 20 -1.51 5.39 9.30
CA PRO A 20 -0.12 5.79 9.43
C PRO A 20 0.27 6.19 10.86
N ASP A 21 -0.61 6.93 11.55
CA ASP A 21 -0.40 7.39 12.92
C ASP A 21 -0.33 6.22 13.91
N ALA A 22 -1.31 5.30 13.88
CA ALA A 22 -1.33 4.12 14.73
C ALA A 22 -0.15 3.18 14.45
N SER A 23 0.20 3.02 13.18
CA SER A 23 1.30 2.17 12.72
C SER A 23 2.66 2.67 13.23
N VAL A 24 2.92 3.97 13.09
CA VAL A 24 4.17 4.59 13.59
C VAL A 24 4.23 4.57 15.11
N ALA A 25 3.14 4.94 15.80
CA ALA A 25 3.09 4.91 17.26
C ALA A 25 3.42 3.51 17.81
N ARG A 26 2.89 2.46 17.18
CA ARG A 26 3.14 1.07 17.52
C ARG A 26 4.60 0.66 17.27
N ALA A 27 5.21 1.10 16.16
CA ALA A 27 6.61 0.84 15.84
C ALA A 27 7.59 1.51 16.82
N LEU A 28 7.21 2.65 17.36
CA LEU A 28 8.05 3.44 18.27
C LEU A 28 7.79 3.13 19.76
N ALA A 29 6.75 2.35 20.08
CA ALA A 29 6.38 2.04 21.47
C ALA A 29 7.53 1.33 22.21
N GLY A 30 8.02 1.93 23.30
CA GLY A 30 9.11 1.39 24.12
C GLY A 30 10.49 1.42 23.43
N ARG A 31 10.62 2.01 22.26
CA ARG A 31 11.91 2.12 21.55
C ARG A 31 12.70 3.32 22.04
N THR A 32 13.97 3.09 22.31
CA THR A 32 14.96 4.13 22.61
C THR A 32 16.01 4.16 21.51
N PHE A 33 16.45 5.34 21.17
CA PHE A 33 17.55 5.56 20.22
C PHE A 33 18.85 5.84 20.98
N GLY A 34 19.99 5.70 20.29
CA GLY A 34 21.31 5.91 20.87
C GLY A 34 21.53 7.34 21.39
N PRO A 35 22.72 7.60 22.02
CA PRO A 35 23.02 8.91 22.60
C PRO A 35 23.34 9.99 21.57
N GLY A 36 23.54 9.62 20.31
CA GLY A 36 23.83 10.54 19.21
C GLY A 36 22.60 11.31 18.71
N ARG A 37 22.75 11.95 17.57
CA ARG A 37 21.66 12.71 16.93
C ARG A 37 20.57 11.76 16.42
N LEU A 38 19.34 12.17 16.54
CA LEU A 38 18.19 11.53 15.88
C LEU A 38 17.74 12.39 14.70
N ILE A 39 17.92 11.89 13.48
CA ILE A 39 17.48 12.56 12.25
C ILE A 39 16.24 11.87 11.73
N LEU A 40 15.16 12.62 11.48
CA LEU A 40 13.93 12.08 10.91
C LEU A 40 13.85 12.38 9.41
N VAL A 41 13.70 11.35 8.60
CA VAL A 41 13.41 11.48 7.16
C VAL A 41 12.11 10.73 6.86
N SER A 42 11.07 11.45 6.46
CA SER A 42 9.76 10.86 6.15
C SER A 42 9.40 11.10 4.70
N VAL A 43 9.06 10.04 3.96
CA VAL A 43 8.86 10.08 2.52
C VAL A 43 7.60 9.33 2.09
N GLY A 44 6.83 9.91 1.18
CA GLY A 44 5.67 9.29 0.56
C GLY A 44 4.37 10.05 0.77
N LYS A 45 3.27 9.51 0.28
CA LYS A 45 1.95 10.17 0.37
C LYS A 45 1.48 10.35 1.81
N ALA A 46 1.82 9.42 2.71
CA ALA A 46 1.49 9.49 4.13
C ALA A 46 2.64 10.08 4.99
N ALA A 47 3.68 10.63 4.38
CA ALA A 47 4.88 11.09 5.08
C ALA A 47 4.58 12.12 6.16
N TRP A 48 3.65 13.04 5.91
CA TRP A 48 3.26 14.04 6.91
C TRP A 48 2.64 13.38 8.15
N SER A 49 1.65 12.51 7.95
CA SER A 49 0.96 11.82 9.06
C SER A 49 1.90 10.90 9.85
N MET A 50 2.82 10.21 9.17
CA MET A 50 3.84 9.38 9.82
C MET A 50 4.80 10.23 10.65
N ALA A 51 5.27 11.36 10.12
CA ALA A 51 6.18 12.26 10.83
C ALA A 51 5.51 12.91 12.04
N ASP A 52 4.26 13.37 11.91
CA ASP A 52 3.47 13.92 13.02
C ASP A 52 3.27 12.89 14.14
N ALA A 53 2.95 11.65 13.78
CA ALA A 53 2.82 10.56 14.73
C ALA A 53 4.16 10.25 15.43
N ALA A 54 5.27 10.21 14.68
CA ALA A 54 6.60 10.02 15.26
C ALA A 54 6.97 11.17 16.21
N TRP A 55 6.72 12.42 15.78
CA TRP A 55 6.96 13.59 16.61
C TRP A 55 6.20 13.55 17.94
N LYS A 56 4.93 13.12 17.90
CA LYS A 56 4.09 12.99 19.09
C LYS A 56 4.54 11.86 20.01
N SER A 57 4.92 10.71 19.44
CA SER A 57 5.25 9.48 20.18
C SER A 57 6.62 9.49 20.83
N LEU A 58 7.59 10.21 20.27
CA LEU A 58 8.96 10.25 20.77
C LEU A 58 9.08 11.18 21.99
N GLU A 59 9.69 10.71 23.07
CA GLU A 59 10.06 11.54 24.22
C GLU A 59 11.19 12.51 23.83
N HIS A 60 12.29 11.97 23.28
CA HIS A 60 13.36 12.76 22.69
C HIS A 60 13.00 13.10 21.24
N LYS A 61 12.82 14.40 20.97
CA LYS A 61 12.43 14.85 19.62
C LYS A 61 13.62 14.76 18.65
N PRO A 62 13.38 14.53 17.36
CA PRO A 62 14.44 14.59 16.37
C PRO A 62 15.19 15.91 16.40
N ASP A 63 16.53 15.85 16.34
CA ASP A 63 17.41 17.02 16.32
C ASP A 63 17.26 17.82 15.02
N ALA A 64 17.01 17.11 13.92
CA ALA A 64 16.69 17.66 12.61
C ALA A 64 15.85 16.66 11.81
N GLY A 65 15.25 17.12 10.73
CA GLY A 65 14.54 16.19 9.84
C GLY A 65 13.80 16.88 8.72
N ILE A 66 13.35 16.04 7.78
CA ILE A 66 12.62 16.47 6.60
C ILE A 66 11.45 15.54 6.32
N VAL A 67 10.35 16.11 5.89
CA VAL A 67 9.15 15.42 5.42
C VAL A 67 8.99 15.75 3.94
N ILE A 68 8.96 14.73 3.08
CA ILE A 68 8.79 14.87 1.64
C ILE A 68 7.48 14.18 1.26
N THR A 69 6.46 14.97 0.95
CA THR A 69 5.14 14.47 0.62
C THR A 69 4.63 15.01 -0.71
N LYS A 70 3.51 14.50 -1.18
CA LYS A 70 2.85 14.98 -2.40
C LYS A 70 2.24 16.36 -2.16
N TYR A 71 2.15 17.18 -3.21
CA TYR A 71 1.41 18.46 -3.18
C TYR A 71 0.02 18.29 -2.56
N ASP A 72 -0.37 19.25 -1.74
CA ASP A 72 -1.65 19.29 -1.01
C ASP A 72 -1.84 18.17 0.04
N HIS A 73 -0.75 17.50 0.45
CA HIS A 73 -0.78 16.46 1.49
C HIS A 73 -0.19 16.91 2.83
N SER A 74 0.45 18.07 2.88
CA SER A 74 0.89 18.68 4.13
C SER A 74 -0.31 19.27 4.89
N GLN A 75 -0.30 19.11 6.22
CA GLN A 75 -1.31 19.69 7.10
C GLN A 75 -0.73 20.77 8.03
N GLY A 76 0.43 21.30 7.68
CA GLY A 76 1.11 22.37 8.41
C GLY A 76 2.43 21.96 9.05
N PRO A 77 3.02 22.80 9.92
CA PRO A 77 4.32 22.55 10.51
C PRO A 77 4.29 21.42 11.55
N ILE A 78 5.38 20.66 11.65
CA ILE A 78 5.60 19.64 12.68
C ILE A 78 6.91 20.02 13.42
N GLY A 79 6.79 20.63 14.59
CA GLY A 79 7.94 21.05 15.38
C GLY A 79 8.98 21.81 14.56
N THR A 80 10.22 21.30 14.54
CA THR A 80 11.35 21.87 13.78
C THR A 80 11.63 21.18 12.45
N LEU A 81 10.77 20.24 12.02
CA LEU A 81 10.97 19.50 10.79
C LEU A 81 10.74 20.39 9.55
N GLU A 82 11.58 20.22 8.54
CA GLU A 82 11.39 20.84 7.23
C GLU A 82 10.28 20.08 6.47
N ILE A 83 9.25 20.79 6.00
CA ILE A 83 8.18 20.19 5.20
C ILE A 83 8.38 20.60 3.74
N ARG A 84 8.45 19.62 2.86
CA ARG A 84 8.59 19.79 1.41
C ARG A 84 7.49 19.03 0.67
N GLU A 85 6.83 19.69 -0.24
CA GLU A 85 5.86 19.08 -1.14
C GLU A 85 6.46 18.97 -2.54
N ALA A 86 6.17 17.84 -3.22
CA ALA A 86 6.73 17.49 -4.51
C ALA A 86 5.73 16.75 -5.39
N SER A 87 6.08 16.55 -6.65
CA SER A 87 5.19 15.92 -7.63
C SER A 87 5.13 14.39 -7.51
N HIS A 88 3.95 13.87 -7.76
CA HIS A 88 3.67 12.44 -7.89
C HIS A 88 2.58 12.22 -8.96
N PRO A 89 2.67 11.29 -9.91
CA PRO A 89 3.62 10.15 -9.96
C PRO A 89 4.95 10.42 -10.67
N VAL A 90 5.15 11.59 -11.26
CA VAL A 90 6.39 11.95 -11.97
C VAL A 90 7.20 12.89 -11.09
N PRO A 91 8.50 12.61 -10.82
CA PRO A 91 9.37 13.50 -10.05
C PRO A 91 9.57 14.85 -10.76
N ASP A 92 9.69 15.90 -9.97
CA ASP A 92 10.00 17.27 -10.41
C ASP A 92 11.24 17.85 -9.69
N GLU A 93 11.59 19.10 -9.99
CA GLU A 93 12.71 19.79 -9.36
C GLU A 93 12.56 19.90 -7.82
N ASN A 94 11.33 20.00 -7.32
CA ASN A 94 11.08 20.01 -5.86
C ASN A 94 11.41 18.64 -5.25
N THR A 95 11.11 17.54 -5.96
CA THR A 95 11.53 16.19 -5.56
C THR A 95 13.06 16.10 -5.45
N PHE A 96 13.77 16.56 -6.49
CA PHE A 96 15.22 16.47 -6.55
C PHE A 96 15.89 17.33 -5.45
N SER A 97 15.39 18.54 -5.24
CA SER A 97 15.84 19.45 -4.20
C SER A 97 15.58 18.91 -2.79
N ALA A 98 14.39 18.40 -2.53
CA ALA A 98 14.02 17.82 -1.24
C ALA A 98 14.86 16.56 -0.92
N SER A 99 15.09 15.69 -1.92
CA SER A 99 15.94 14.52 -1.73
C SER A 99 17.40 14.87 -1.52
N ALA A 100 17.91 15.88 -2.20
CA ALA A 100 19.26 16.43 -1.93
C ALA A 100 19.36 16.95 -0.50
N ARG A 101 18.33 17.66 -0.03
CA ARG A 101 18.29 18.15 1.34
C ARG A 101 18.27 17.02 2.38
N ALA A 102 17.59 15.91 2.11
CA ALA A 102 17.62 14.72 2.96
C ALA A 102 19.03 14.13 3.06
N LEU A 103 19.77 14.07 1.94
CA LEU A 103 21.18 13.63 1.93
C LEU A 103 22.08 14.58 2.74
N GLU A 104 21.91 15.91 2.60
CA GLU A 104 22.66 16.89 3.38
C GLU A 104 22.42 16.73 4.89
N LEU A 105 21.18 16.53 5.33
CA LEU A 105 20.82 16.33 6.73
C LEU A 105 21.42 15.05 7.33
N THR A 106 21.71 14.08 6.49
CA THR A 106 22.26 12.76 6.87
C THR A 106 23.75 12.62 6.53
N GLU A 107 24.42 13.71 6.15
CA GLU A 107 25.84 13.70 5.89
C GLU A 107 26.65 13.76 7.19
N GLY A 108 27.80 13.06 7.21
CA GLY A 108 28.75 13.08 8.33
C GLY A 108 28.20 12.55 9.65
N LEU A 109 27.24 11.62 9.60
CA LEU A 109 26.73 10.92 10.77
C LEU A 109 27.76 9.94 11.33
N THR A 110 27.65 9.65 12.62
CA THR A 110 28.49 8.71 13.36
C THR A 110 27.75 7.42 13.71
N GLY A 111 28.42 6.42 14.21
CA GLY A 111 27.80 5.15 14.66
C GLY A 111 26.88 5.30 15.89
N GLU A 112 26.91 6.45 16.58
CA GLU A 112 26.04 6.77 17.70
C GLU A 112 24.72 7.43 17.22
N ASP A 113 24.73 8.00 16.01
CA ASP A 113 23.57 8.68 15.42
C ASP A 113 22.56 7.65 14.87
N THR A 114 21.30 8.07 14.80
CA THR A 114 20.21 7.26 14.23
C THR A 114 19.42 8.08 13.22
N VAL A 115 19.12 7.47 12.09
CA VAL A 115 18.14 7.97 11.12
C VAL A 115 16.83 7.20 11.29
N LEU A 116 15.79 7.90 11.71
CA LEU A 116 14.42 7.38 11.68
C LEU A 116 13.86 7.63 10.28
N PHE A 117 13.78 6.56 9.49
CA PHE A 117 13.33 6.63 8.11
C PHE A 117 11.90 6.11 7.98
N LEU A 118 10.94 7.01 7.74
CA LEU A 118 9.52 6.69 7.59
C LEU A 118 9.16 6.66 6.11
N LEU A 119 8.66 5.54 5.63
CA LEU A 119 8.43 5.32 4.21
C LEU A 119 7.00 4.85 3.94
N SER A 120 6.32 5.48 2.98
CA SER A 120 4.98 5.10 2.52
C SER A 120 4.88 5.09 1.00
N GLY A 121 3.74 4.64 0.47
CA GLY A 121 3.45 4.59 -0.96
C GLY A 121 3.72 5.90 -1.68
N GLY A 122 4.14 5.82 -2.95
CA GLY A 122 4.54 6.97 -3.76
C GLY A 122 5.99 7.42 -3.60
N GLY A 123 6.76 6.82 -2.68
CA GLY A 123 8.17 7.16 -2.44
C GLY A 123 9.08 7.02 -3.65
N SER A 124 8.76 6.16 -4.63
CA SER A 124 9.55 6.04 -5.87
C SER A 124 9.62 7.35 -6.68
N ALA A 125 8.56 8.16 -6.64
CA ALA A 125 8.54 9.48 -7.27
C ALA A 125 8.98 10.59 -6.31
N LEU A 126 8.57 10.51 -5.04
CA LEU A 126 8.80 11.56 -4.05
C LEU A 126 10.21 11.57 -3.45
N PHE A 127 10.97 10.48 -3.59
CA PHE A 127 12.36 10.37 -3.12
C PHE A 127 13.29 9.96 -4.27
N GLU A 128 13.74 10.98 -4.99
CA GLU A 128 14.61 10.82 -6.16
C GLU A 128 15.68 11.91 -6.18
N LYS A 129 16.92 11.49 -6.31
CA LYS A 129 18.06 12.36 -6.62
C LYS A 129 18.81 11.73 -7.79
N PRO A 130 18.59 12.22 -9.01
CA PRO A 130 19.25 11.67 -10.20
C PRO A 130 20.77 11.84 -10.14
N LEU A 131 21.50 10.83 -10.63
CA LEU A 131 22.95 10.87 -10.89
C LEU A 131 23.29 11.38 -12.31
N ILE A 132 22.24 11.58 -13.11
CA ILE A 132 22.26 12.15 -14.46
C ILE A 132 21.35 13.39 -14.47
N PRO A 133 21.37 14.23 -15.52
CA PRO A 133 20.40 15.32 -15.64
C PRO A 133 18.95 14.83 -15.52
N GLY A 134 18.09 15.60 -14.83
CA GLY A 134 16.70 15.21 -14.59
C GLY A 134 15.90 14.95 -15.86
N GLU A 135 16.15 15.75 -16.91
CA GLU A 135 15.55 15.57 -18.25
C GLU A 135 15.93 14.22 -18.86
N GLU A 136 17.17 13.79 -18.69
CA GLU A 136 17.67 12.50 -19.17
C GLU A 136 17.01 11.33 -18.41
N LEU A 137 16.86 11.43 -17.08
CA LEU A 137 16.14 10.42 -16.31
C LEU A 137 14.68 10.31 -16.77
N GLN A 138 14.04 11.44 -17.09
CA GLN A 138 12.69 11.45 -17.64
C GLN A 138 12.63 10.80 -19.02
N ASP A 139 13.63 11.05 -19.88
CA ASP A 139 13.71 10.45 -21.20
C ASP A 139 13.89 8.93 -21.13
N VAL A 140 14.81 8.43 -20.31
CA VAL A 140 15.00 6.98 -20.05
C VAL A 140 13.70 6.35 -19.54
N THR A 141 12.99 7.04 -18.64
CA THR A 141 11.70 6.56 -18.13
C THR A 141 10.64 6.48 -19.23
N LYS A 142 10.58 7.48 -20.11
CA LYS A 142 9.65 7.49 -21.28
C LYS A 142 9.97 6.35 -22.25
N GLN A 143 11.25 6.12 -22.54
CA GLN A 143 11.68 5.02 -23.42
C GLN A 143 11.23 3.67 -22.84
N LEU A 144 11.44 3.42 -21.53
CA LEU A 144 11.02 2.20 -20.86
C LEU A 144 9.51 1.98 -20.89
N LEU A 145 8.72 3.02 -20.66
CA LEU A 145 7.26 2.96 -20.77
C LEU A 145 6.81 2.68 -22.21
N ALA A 146 7.43 3.33 -23.19
CA ALA A 146 7.08 3.19 -24.61
C ALA A 146 7.40 1.79 -25.16
N CYS A 147 8.46 1.13 -24.68
CA CYS A 147 8.82 -0.22 -25.12
C CYS A 147 8.09 -1.34 -24.34
N GLY A 148 7.27 -0.99 -23.35
CA GLY A 148 6.50 -1.95 -22.56
C GLY A 148 7.33 -2.71 -21.52
N ALA A 149 8.41 -2.11 -21.01
CA ALA A 149 9.17 -2.67 -19.91
C ALA A 149 8.28 -2.79 -18.65
N ASP A 150 8.39 -3.89 -17.94
CA ASP A 150 7.66 -4.10 -16.70
C ASP A 150 8.26 -3.27 -15.54
N ILE A 151 7.55 -3.23 -14.43
CA ILE A 151 7.96 -2.42 -13.26
C ILE A 151 9.27 -2.91 -12.64
N VAL A 152 9.57 -4.20 -12.74
CA VAL A 152 10.82 -4.78 -12.23
C VAL A 152 11.99 -4.31 -13.09
N GLU A 153 11.86 -4.43 -14.42
CA GLU A 153 12.86 -3.95 -15.39
C GLU A 153 13.11 -2.44 -15.24
N MET A 154 12.04 -1.66 -15.09
CA MET A 154 12.16 -0.22 -14.86
C MET A 154 12.94 0.09 -13.56
N ASN A 155 12.65 -0.62 -12.46
CA ASN A 155 13.33 -0.40 -11.19
C ASN A 155 14.80 -0.82 -11.24
N ILE A 156 15.17 -1.87 -11.97
CA ILE A 156 16.57 -2.28 -12.16
C ILE A 156 17.43 -1.12 -12.73
N LEU A 157 16.92 -0.38 -13.72
CA LEU A 157 17.63 0.77 -14.25
C LEU A 157 17.55 1.98 -13.32
N ARG A 158 16.37 2.32 -12.82
CA ARG A 158 16.16 3.49 -11.97
C ARG A 158 16.99 3.47 -10.69
N LYS A 159 17.17 2.29 -10.07
CA LYS A 159 18.01 2.13 -8.87
C LYS A 159 19.47 2.55 -9.15
N ARG A 160 19.99 2.29 -10.35
CA ARG A 160 21.37 2.62 -10.73
C ARG A 160 21.57 4.09 -11.11
N LEU A 161 20.52 4.73 -11.60
CA LEU A 161 20.54 6.15 -12.01
C LEU A 161 20.23 7.12 -10.87
N SER A 162 20.03 6.63 -9.64
CA SER A 162 19.60 7.39 -8.47
C SER A 162 20.62 7.34 -7.33
N ALA A 163 20.83 8.44 -6.65
CA ALA A 163 21.67 8.54 -5.46
C ALA A 163 20.98 8.01 -4.18
N VAL A 164 19.67 7.78 -4.20
CA VAL A 164 18.91 7.42 -3.01
C VAL A 164 18.27 6.03 -3.07
N LYS A 165 18.11 5.43 -4.27
CA LYS A 165 17.45 4.13 -4.48
C LYS A 165 18.43 2.96 -4.35
N GLY A 166 17.89 1.72 -4.28
CA GLY A 166 18.67 0.48 -4.29
C GLY A 166 19.68 0.39 -3.15
N GLY A 167 19.30 0.79 -1.94
CA GLY A 167 20.14 0.77 -0.75
C GLY A 167 21.08 1.97 -0.58
N ARG A 168 21.16 2.85 -1.57
CA ARG A 168 22.16 3.95 -1.55
C ARG A 168 21.89 4.98 -0.46
N PHE A 169 20.64 5.28 -0.12
CA PHE A 169 20.32 6.18 0.98
C PHE A 169 20.84 5.63 2.32
N ALA A 170 20.55 4.37 2.63
CA ALA A 170 21.05 3.79 3.88
C ALA A 170 22.58 3.64 3.89
N GLN A 171 23.19 3.33 2.73
CA GLN A 171 24.66 3.33 2.58
C GLN A 171 25.26 4.71 2.84
N HIS A 172 24.60 5.77 2.33
CA HIS A 172 25.01 7.17 2.59
C HIS A 172 24.95 7.53 4.08
N CYS A 173 23.95 7.03 4.81
CA CYS A 173 23.82 7.26 6.26
C CYS A 173 24.88 6.52 7.09
N ALA A 174 25.59 5.53 6.53
CA ALA A 174 26.58 4.77 7.28
C ALA A 174 27.73 5.67 7.81
N PRO A 175 28.22 5.46 9.06
CA PRO A 175 27.98 4.32 9.96
C PRO A 175 26.75 4.46 10.89
N ALA A 176 25.92 5.49 10.75
CA ALA A 176 24.72 5.67 11.55
C ALA A 176 23.73 4.54 11.33
N LYS A 177 22.94 4.21 12.35
CA LYS A 177 21.86 3.26 12.25
C LYS A 177 20.66 3.86 11.54
N VAL A 178 20.04 3.12 10.64
CA VAL A 178 18.78 3.47 9.97
C VAL A 178 17.68 2.57 10.52
N PHE A 179 16.72 3.15 11.22
CA PHE A 179 15.49 2.45 11.59
C PHE A 179 14.39 2.84 10.61
N ALA A 180 14.07 1.93 9.71
CA ALA A 180 13.07 2.12 8.66
C ALA A 180 11.70 1.59 9.10
N VAL A 181 10.70 2.47 9.14
CA VAL A 181 9.29 2.12 9.36
C VAL A 181 8.56 2.25 8.03
N VAL A 182 7.99 1.15 7.54
CA VAL A 182 7.45 1.05 6.19
C VAL A 182 5.95 0.78 6.24
N LEU A 183 5.19 1.60 5.51
CA LEU A 183 3.80 1.34 5.12
C LEU A 183 3.81 0.87 3.67
N SER A 184 3.48 -0.41 3.46
CA SER A 184 3.53 -1.06 2.15
C SER A 184 2.16 -1.04 1.47
N ASP A 185 2.12 -0.62 0.23
CA ASP A 185 0.98 -0.73 -0.68
C ASP A 185 1.22 -1.80 -1.78
N ILE A 186 2.28 -2.60 -1.65
CA ILE A 186 2.65 -3.65 -2.61
C ILE A 186 2.46 -5.03 -1.98
N ILE A 187 1.75 -5.91 -2.67
CA ILE A 187 1.50 -7.28 -2.21
C ILE A 187 2.82 -8.04 -2.02
N GLY A 188 2.93 -8.72 -0.87
CA GLY A 188 4.12 -9.48 -0.51
C GLY A 188 5.24 -8.64 0.11
N ASP A 189 5.02 -7.34 0.26
CA ASP A 189 5.91 -6.38 0.92
C ASP A 189 7.38 -6.43 0.42
N PRO A 190 7.64 -6.43 -0.91
CA PRO A 190 9.00 -6.50 -1.44
C PRO A 190 9.74 -5.19 -1.14
N LEU A 191 10.53 -5.17 -0.07
CA LEU A 191 11.22 -3.97 0.43
C LEU A 191 12.15 -3.33 -0.60
N ASP A 192 12.68 -4.11 -1.55
CA ASP A 192 13.50 -3.62 -2.65
C ASP A 192 12.68 -2.92 -3.76
N MET A 193 11.36 -3.11 -3.76
CA MET A 193 10.42 -2.48 -4.69
C MET A 193 9.74 -1.25 -4.08
N ILE A 194 9.47 -1.27 -2.76
CA ILE A 194 8.84 -0.15 -2.06
C ILE A 194 9.75 1.07 -2.15
N ALA A 195 9.26 2.16 -2.76
CA ALA A 195 10.03 3.36 -3.10
C ALA A 195 11.34 3.07 -3.87
N SER A 196 11.44 1.93 -4.55
CA SER A 196 12.65 1.40 -5.19
C SER A 196 13.81 1.14 -4.21
N GLY A 197 13.49 0.76 -2.97
CA GLY A 197 14.40 0.24 -1.96
C GLY A 197 15.48 1.18 -1.44
N PRO A 198 15.18 2.40 -0.92
CA PRO A 198 16.22 3.33 -0.45
C PRO A 198 17.06 2.78 0.71
N ALA A 199 16.46 1.98 1.57
CA ALA A 199 17.08 1.38 2.75
C ALA A 199 17.04 -0.15 2.70
N TYR A 200 17.13 -0.73 1.51
CA TYR A 200 17.14 -2.18 1.31
C TYR A 200 18.17 -2.59 0.26
N PRO A 201 18.92 -3.69 0.48
CA PRO A 201 19.89 -4.18 -0.50
C PRO A 201 19.24 -4.50 -1.85
N ASP A 202 19.90 -4.15 -2.94
CA ASP A 202 19.40 -4.43 -4.29
C ASP A 202 19.90 -5.77 -4.81
N GLY A 203 19.00 -6.73 -4.99
CA GLY A 203 19.32 -8.05 -5.56
C GLY A 203 19.61 -8.04 -7.06
N SER A 204 19.27 -6.97 -7.80
CA SER A 204 19.50 -6.89 -9.25
C SER A 204 20.97 -6.65 -9.60
N THR A 205 21.42 -7.13 -10.75
CA THR A 205 22.82 -7.02 -11.18
C THR A 205 23.02 -6.04 -12.33
N CYS A 206 24.24 -5.52 -12.52
CA CYS A 206 24.58 -4.68 -13.65
C CYS A 206 24.40 -5.43 -14.99
N GLN A 207 24.61 -6.74 -15.03
CA GLN A 207 24.35 -7.56 -16.21
C GLN A 207 22.87 -7.57 -16.58
N GLN A 208 21.97 -7.64 -15.61
CA GLN A 208 20.52 -7.52 -15.85
C GLN A 208 20.17 -6.13 -16.41
N ALA A 209 20.76 -5.07 -15.86
CA ALA A 209 20.55 -3.72 -16.38
C ALA A 209 21.00 -3.58 -17.83
N GLN A 210 22.18 -4.09 -18.18
CA GLN A 210 22.70 -4.09 -19.54
C GLN A 210 21.83 -4.92 -20.50
N ALA A 211 21.39 -6.10 -20.08
CA ALA A 211 20.48 -6.94 -20.87
C ALA A 211 19.15 -6.25 -21.19
N ILE A 212 18.60 -5.45 -20.26
CA ILE A 212 17.39 -4.65 -20.50
C ILE A 212 17.66 -3.56 -21.55
N VAL A 213 18.80 -2.87 -21.46
CA VAL A 213 19.20 -1.86 -22.44
C VAL A 213 19.29 -2.47 -23.85
N GLU A 214 19.92 -3.63 -23.97
CA GLU A 214 20.05 -4.36 -25.24
C GLU A 214 18.70 -4.87 -25.75
N LYS A 215 17.89 -5.47 -24.86
CA LYS A 215 16.56 -6.02 -25.18
C LYS A 215 15.64 -4.98 -25.84
N TYR A 216 15.66 -3.77 -25.31
CA TYR A 216 14.76 -2.70 -25.76
C TYR A 216 15.43 -1.66 -26.66
N GLY A 217 16.73 -1.77 -26.90
CA GLY A 217 17.49 -0.83 -27.71
C GLY A 217 17.44 0.60 -27.16
N LEU A 218 17.59 0.74 -25.83
CA LEU A 218 17.48 2.04 -25.17
C LEU A 218 18.63 2.96 -25.57
N ASN A 219 18.30 4.20 -25.88
CA ASN A 219 19.29 5.23 -26.22
C ASN A 219 19.73 5.94 -24.93
N LEU A 220 20.95 5.71 -24.51
CA LEU A 220 21.53 6.24 -23.29
C LEU A 220 22.75 7.12 -23.58
N THR A 221 22.95 8.15 -22.76
CA THR A 221 24.21 8.89 -22.78
C THR A 221 25.35 8.02 -22.24
N PRO A 222 26.62 8.35 -22.54
CA PRO A 222 27.77 7.66 -21.98
C PRO A 222 27.76 7.64 -20.44
N GLN A 223 27.29 8.73 -19.79
CA GLN A 223 27.19 8.81 -18.33
C GLN A 223 26.15 7.82 -17.77
N ALA A 224 24.97 7.76 -18.37
CA ALA A 224 23.94 6.81 -17.93
C ALA A 224 24.42 5.36 -18.16
N ALA A 225 25.03 5.05 -19.29
CA ALA A 225 25.56 3.73 -19.59
C ALA A 225 26.67 3.30 -18.60
N ASP A 226 27.55 4.22 -18.20
CA ASP A 226 28.58 3.96 -17.20
C ASP A 226 27.94 3.64 -15.83
N LEU A 227 26.96 4.42 -15.38
CA LEU A 227 26.24 4.15 -14.11
C LEU A 227 25.56 2.79 -14.09
N LEU A 228 25.04 2.32 -15.22
CA LEU A 228 24.43 0.98 -15.31
C LEU A 228 25.43 -0.17 -15.24
N ALA A 229 26.70 0.10 -15.48
CA ALA A 229 27.79 -0.90 -15.36
C ALA A 229 28.27 -1.09 -13.90
N HIS A 230 27.80 -0.25 -12.97
CA HIS A 230 28.17 -0.33 -11.57
C HIS A 230 27.10 -1.00 -10.72
N GLU A 231 27.53 -1.82 -9.74
CA GLU A 231 26.59 -2.47 -8.82
C GLU A 231 26.04 -1.50 -7.77
N THR A 232 24.80 -1.73 -7.40
CA THR A 232 24.15 -1.15 -6.24
C THR A 232 24.55 -1.91 -4.96
N PRO A 233 24.37 -1.35 -3.74
CA PRO A 233 24.64 -2.05 -2.49
C PRO A 233 23.96 -3.42 -2.41
N LYS A 234 24.74 -4.47 -2.11
CA LYS A 234 24.28 -5.86 -2.01
C LYS A 234 24.03 -6.31 -0.56
N SER A 235 24.56 -5.56 0.40
CA SER A 235 24.33 -5.74 1.84
C SER A 235 24.28 -4.38 2.52
N LEU A 236 23.56 -4.30 3.62
CA LEU A 236 23.44 -3.12 4.47
C LEU A 236 23.45 -3.62 5.93
N ASP A 237 24.50 -3.31 6.68
CA ASP A 237 24.67 -3.77 8.05
C ASP A 237 24.11 -2.76 9.08
N ASN A 238 23.72 -1.57 8.63
CA ASN A 238 23.26 -0.47 9.46
C ASN A 238 21.74 -0.27 9.45
N VAL A 239 20.95 -1.18 8.87
CA VAL A 239 19.50 -1.02 8.70
C VAL A 239 18.72 -2.04 9.51
N GLU A 240 17.74 -1.54 10.26
CA GLU A 240 16.66 -2.32 10.83
C GLU A 240 15.34 -1.86 10.20
N THR A 241 14.55 -2.79 9.64
CA THR A 241 13.27 -2.46 8.98
C THR A 241 12.10 -3.10 9.71
N GLN A 242 11.06 -2.30 9.94
CA GLN A 242 9.78 -2.75 10.46
C GLN A 242 8.65 -2.36 9.50
N ILE A 243 7.94 -3.35 8.96
CA ILE A 243 6.71 -3.14 8.18
C ILE A 243 5.57 -3.05 9.19
N THR A 244 4.84 -1.93 9.19
CA THR A 244 3.80 -1.64 10.20
C THR A 244 2.42 -1.44 9.60
N GLY A 245 2.32 -1.26 8.31
CA GLY A 245 1.09 -1.24 7.53
C GLY A 245 1.29 -1.98 6.22
N SER A 246 0.47 -3.00 6.01
CA SER A 246 0.42 -3.80 4.79
C SER A 246 -0.92 -4.54 4.73
N VAL A 247 -1.20 -5.17 3.60
CA VAL A 247 -2.39 -6.05 3.49
C VAL A 247 -2.38 -7.15 4.55
N ARG A 248 -1.21 -7.69 4.88
CA ARG A 248 -1.04 -8.67 5.96
C ARG A 248 -1.47 -8.12 7.32
N GLU A 249 -1.04 -6.91 7.65
CA GLU A 249 -1.43 -6.24 8.88
C GLU A 249 -2.92 -5.90 8.91
N LEU A 250 -3.51 -5.51 7.77
CA LEU A 250 -4.95 -5.28 7.64
C LEU A 250 -5.74 -6.57 7.88
N CYS A 251 -5.31 -7.71 7.29
CA CYS A 251 -5.92 -9.02 7.53
C CYS A 251 -5.83 -9.42 9.00
N ARG A 252 -4.67 -9.21 9.64
CA ARG A 252 -4.47 -9.52 11.07
C ARG A 252 -5.40 -8.67 11.93
N ALA A 253 -5.46 -7.37 11.69
CA ALA A 253 -6.34 -6.45 12.40
C ALA A 253 -7.82 -6.84 12.25
N ALA A 254 -8.26 -7.13 11.03
CA ALA A 254 -9.63 -7.58 10.77
C ALA A 254 -9.94 -8.93 11.47
N ALA A 255 -8.97 -9.86 11.49
CA ALA A 255 -9.13 -11.14 12.17
C ALA A 255 -9.24 -10.97 13.70
N GLU A 256 -8.46 -10.08 14.31
CA GLU A 256 -8.58 -9.76 15.74
C GLU A 256 -9.97 -9.20 16.06
N VAL A 257 -10.48 -8.27 15.28
CA VAL A 257 -11.83 -7.71 15.47
C VAL A 257 -12.89 -8.81 15.29
N CYS A 258 -12.76 -9.69 14.30
CA CYS A 258 -13.66 -10.84 14.16
C CYS A 258 -13.66 -11.73 15.40
N LYS A 259 -12.50 -11.98 16.01
CA LYS A 259 -12.37 -12.75 17.23
C LYS A 259 -13.07 -12.08 18.42
N ASP A 260 -12.91 -10.78 18.58
CA ASP A 260 -13.57 -10.00 19.63
C ASP A 260 -15.09 -9.98 19.48
N LEU A 261 -15.60 -10.10 18.25
CA LEU A 261 -17.02 -10.24 17.93
C LEU A 261 -17.55 -11.68 18.09
N GLY A 262 -16.68 -12.63 18.50
CA GLY A 262 -17.05 -14.02 18.77
C GLY A 262 -16.99 -14.96 17.57
N TYR A 263 -16.30 -14.58 16.49
CA TYR A 263 -16.01 -15.47 15.37
C TYR A 263 -14.67 -16.19 15.55
N ASP A 264 -14.54 -17.37 14.94
CA ASP A 264 -13.26 -18.03 14.75
C ASP A 264 -12.67 -17.60 13.40
N PRO A 265 -11.67 -16.67 13.41
CA PRO A 265 -11.14 -16.14 12.17
C PRO A 265 -10.09 -17.08 11.53
N VAL A 266 -10.13 -17.17 10.21
CA VAL A 266 -9.14 -17.88 9.38
C VAL A 266 -8.70 -16.92 8.26
N VAL A 267 -7.44 -16.50 8.27
CA VAL A 267 -6.85 -15.78 7.16
C VAL A 267 -6.45 -16.80 6.08
N LEU A 268 -7.13 -16.74 4.94
CA LEU A 268 -6.91 -17.66 3.80
C LEU A 268 -5.66 -17.26 3.01
N THR A 269 -5.49 -15.97 2.79
CA THR A 269 -4.38 -15.38 2.03
C THR A 269 -4.27 -13.89 2.30
N ASP A 270 -3.09 -13.35 2.07
CA ASP A 270 -2.79 -11.90 2.00
C ASP A 270 -2.27 -11.50 0.61
N SER A 271 -2.50 -12.35 -0.41
CA SER A 271 -1.94 -12.19 -1.75
C SER A 271 -2.95 -12.49 -2.86
N LEU A 272 -4.22 -12.14 -2.62
CA LEU A 272 -5.31 -12.35 -3.58
C LEU A 272 -5.18 -11.39 -4.77
N THR A 273 -4.97 -11.91 -6.00
CA THR A 273 -4.71 -11.09 -7.20
C THR A 273 -5.57 -11.47 -8.42
N CYS A 274 -6.52 -12.40 -8.28
CA CYS A 274 -7.39 -12.83 -9.38
C CYS A 274 -8.44 -11.77 -9.76
N GLN A 275 -9.31 -12.07 -10.73
CA GLN A 275 -10.44 -11.20 -11.03
C GLN A 275 -11.41 -11.13 -9.85
N ALA A 276 -11.94 -9.96 -9.57
CA ALA A 276 -12.82 -9.67 -8.43
C ALA A 276 -14.05 -10.59 -8.39
N ARG A 277 -14.72 -10.79 -9.53
CA ARG A 277 -15.90 -11.66 -9.60
C ARG A 277 -15.57 -13.13 -9.31
N GLU A 278 -14.38 -13.60 -9.67
CA GLU A 278 -13.95 -14.97 -9.38
C GLU A 278 -13.62 -15.15 -7.90
N ALA A 279 -12.98 -14.14 -7.30
CA ALA A 279 -12.75 -14.10 -5.86
C ALA A 279 -14.08 -14.16 -5.09
N GLY A 280 -15.08 -13.37 -5.47
CA GLY A 280 -16.42 -13.38 -4.85
C GLY A 280 -17.11 -14.74 -4.96
N SER A 281 -17.06 -15.37 -6.13
CA SER A 281 -17.60 -16.72 -6.36
C SER A 281 -16.90 -17.79 -5.50
N PHE A 282 -15.56 -17.71 -5.39
CA PHE A 282 -14.77 -18.61 -4.53
C PHE A 282 -15.13 -18.45 -3.05
N LEU A 283 -15.21 -17.21 -2.55
CA LEU A 283 -15.60 -16.92 -1.17
C LEU A 283 -17.02 -17.40 -0.86
N ALA A 284 -17.96 -17.27 -1.81
CA ALA A 284 -19.30 -17.82 -1.67
C ALA A 284 -19.28 -19.35 -1.57
N SER A 285 -18.38 -20.02 -2.29
CA SER A 285 -18.22 -21.48 -2.21
C SER A 285 -17.74 -21.94 -0.83
N ILE A 286 -16.84 -21.17 -0.20
CA ILE A 286 -16.41 -21.40 1.18
C ILE A 286 -17.59 -21.24 2.15
N ALA A 287 -18.38 -20.17 2.00
CA ALA A 287 -19.57 -19.95 2.82
C ALA A 287 -20.56 -21.12 2.72
N ARG A 288 -20.80 -21.58 1.50
CA ARG A 288 -21.71 -22.71 1.23
C ARG A 288 -21.20 -24.02 1.82
N TYR A 289 -19.90 -24.30 1.74
CA TYR A 289 -19.31 -25.51 2.33
C TYR A 289 -19.47 -25.53 3.86
N HIS A 290 -19.40 -24.38 4.52
CA HIS A 290 -19.51 -24.25 5.97
C HIS A 290 -20.92 -23.88 6.46
N GLN A 291 -21.95 -23.93 5.60
CA GLN A 291 -23.31 -23.50 5.96
C GLN A 291 -23.92 -24.24 7.16
N ASP A 292 -23.55 -25.50 7.37
CA ASP A 292 -24.09 -26.35 8.45
C ASP A 292 -23.20 -26.34 9.72
N THR A 293 -22.23 -25.44 9.81
CA THR A 293 -21.40 -25.30 11.03
C THR A 293 -22.24 -24.86 12.21
N ASN A 294 -21.84 -25.29 13.41
CA ASN A 294 -22.38 -24.81 14.67
C ASN A 294 -21.51 -23.74 15.36
N ARG A 295 -20.48 -23.28 14.67
CA ARG A 295 -19.54 -22.24 15.14
C ARG A 295 -19.68 -20.99 14.31
N SER A 296 -19.51 -19.83 14.95
CA SER A 296 -19.37 -18.59 14.20
C SER A 296 -17.98 -18.53 13.55
N LEU A 297 -17.93 -18.41 12.22
CA LEU A 297 -16.68 -18.44 11.45
C LEU A 297 -16.49 -17.15 10.67
N ALA A 298 -15.25 -16.71 10.56
CA ALA A 298 -14.84 -15.64 9.66
C ALA A 298 -13.67 -16.09 8.76
N PHE A 299 -13.83 -15.98 7.45
CA PHE A 299 -12.75 -16.24 6.49
C PHE A 299 -12.33 -14.94 5.84
N LEU A 300 -11.02 -14.65 5.88
CA LEU A 300 -10.46 -13.39 5.40
C LEU A 300 -9.49 -13.64 4.26
N ALA A 301 -9.60 -12.83 3.21
CA ALA A 301 -8.68 -12.88 2.06
C ALA A 301 -8.26 -11.45 1.71
N GLY A 302 -7.00 -11.12 1.94
CA GLY A 302 -6.41 -9.83 1.60
C GLY A 302 -5.69 -9.87 0.26
N GLY A 303 -5.59 -8.72 -0.38
CA GLY A 303 -4.89 -8.60 -1.65
C GLY A 303 -5.33 -7.40 -2.48
N GLU A 304 -5.07 -7.47 -3.76
CA GLU A 304 -5.49 -6.47 -4.75
C GLU A 304 -6.01 -7.19 -6.01
N THR A 305 -7.32 -7.38 -6.08
CA THR A 305 -7.97 -8.01 -7.23
C THR A 305 -8.10 -7.04 -8.41
N VAL A 306 -8.39 -7.56 -9.58
CA VAL A 306 -8.56 -6.75 -10.79
C VAL A 306 -9.98 -6.85 -11.33
N VAL A 307 -10.46 -5.79 -11.99
CA VAL A 307 -11.72 -5.76 -12.72
C VAL A 307 -11.44 -5.81 -14.21
N LYS A 308 -12.05 -6.77 -14.91
CA LYS A 308 -12.09 -6.76 -16.37
C LYS A 308 -13.25 -5.86 -16.81
N LEU A 309 -12.90 -4.70 -17.38
CA LEU A 309 -13.90 -3.78 -17.91
C LEU A 309 -14.54 -4.35 -19.19
N THR A 310 -15.83 -4.61 -19.14
CA THR A 310 -16.64 -5.12 -20.24
C THR A 310 -17.83 -4.20 -20.56
N GLY A 311 -18.22 -3.36 -19.62
CA GLY A 311 -19.36 -2.46 -19.70
C GLY A 311 -19.01 -0.99 -19.47
N LYS A 312 -20.01 -0.18 -19.17
CA LYS A 312 -19.91 1.26 -18.93
C LYS A 312 -20.44 1.67 -17.55
N GLY A 313 -20.81 0.70 -16.74
CA GLY A 313 -21.34 0.92 -15.41
C GLY A 313 -20.32 1.53 -14.45
N LYS A 314 -20.75 1.73 -13.21
CA LYS A 314 -19.95 2.31 -12.13
C LYS A 314 -19.73 1.26 -11.04
N GLY A 315 -18.48 1.10 -10.59
CA GLY A 315 -18.14 0.16 -9.52
C GLY A 315 -16.63 0.04 -9.35
N GLY A 316 -16.24 -0.85 -8.47
CA GLY A 316 -14.84 -1.18 -8.21
C GLY A 316 -14.68 -2.66 -7.86
N ARG A 317 -13.44 -3.07 -7.60
CA ARG A 317 -13.08 -4.48 -7.37
C ARG A 317 -13.73 -5.04 -6.09
N ASN A 318 -13.79 -4.26 -5.02
CA ASN A 318 -14.38 -4.68 -3.76
C ASN A 318 -15.91 -4.82 -3.86
N GLN A 319 -16.54 -3.94 -4.61
CA GLN A 319 -17.97 -4.00 -4.92
C GLN A 319 -18.30 -5.21 -5.80
N GLU A 320 -17.47 -5.52 -6.82
CA GLU A 320 -17.65 -6.72 -7.65
C GLU A 320 -17.44 -8.03 -6.88
N ILE A 321 -16.47 -8.08 -5.94
CA ILE A 321 -16.29 -9.25 -5.05
C ILE A 321 -17.59 -9.51 -4.28
N ALA A 322 -18.11 -8.49 -3.60
CA ALA A 322 -19.32 -8.63 -2.80
C ALA A 322 -20.53 -9.03 -3.67
N LEU A 323 -20.77 -8.30 -4.76
CA LEU A 323 -21.91 -8.58 -5.63
C LEU A 323 -21.86 -9.98 -6.26
N SER A 324 -20.69 -10.41 -6.71
CA SER A 324 -20.51 -11.76 -7.25
C SER A 324 -20.77 -12.84 -6.20
N ALA A 325 -20.36 -12.61 -4.95
CA ALA A 325 -20.63 -13.55 -3.87
C ALA A 325 -22.13 -13.69 -3.57
N ALA A 326 -22.94 -12.65 -3.78
CA ALA A 326 -24.38 -12.68 -3.52
C ALA A 326 -25.11 -13.77 -4.30
N GLU A 327 -24.65 -14.10 -5.51
CA GLU A 327 -25.20 -15.21 -6.29
C GLU A 327 -25.00 -16.56 -5.58
N GLY A 328 -23.79 -16.82 -5.10
CA GLY A 328 -23.42 -18.11 -4.50
C GLY A 328 -23.93 -18.31 -3.08
N ILE A 329 -24.17 -17.24 -2.30
CA ILE A 329 -24.68 -17.33 -0.92
C ILE A 329 -26.21 -17.19 -0.84
N ASP A 330 -26.90 -17.12 -1.97
CA ASP A 330 -28.37 -16.99 -2.01
C ASP A 330 -29.06 -18.03 -1.12
N GLY A 331 -29.98 -17.59 -0.27
CA GLY A 331 -30.73 -18.40 0.69
C GLY A 331 -29.95 -18.85 1.94
N LEU A 332 -28.64 -18.60 2.06
CA LEU A 332 -27.89 -18.93 3.27
C LEU A 332 -28.28 -18.01 4.43
N LYS A 333 -28.64 -18.63 5.56
CA LYS A 333 -29.01 -17.90 6.78
C LYS A 333 -27.76 -17.42 7.50
N ASP A 334 -27.88 -16.26 8.14
CA ASP A 334 -26.87 -15.68 9.02
C ASP A 334 -25.44 -15.70 8.41
N THR A 335 -25.39 -15.44 7.10
CA THR A 335 -24.18 -15.45 6.28
C THR A 335 -24.08 -14.13 5.52
N ALA A 336 -22.89 -13.54 5.53
CA ALA A 336 -22.55 -12.34 4.77
C ALA A 336 -21.19 -12.47 4.09
N VAL A 337 -21.04 -11.79 2.96
CA VAL A 337 -19.74 -11.55 2.33
C VAL A 337 -19.60 -10.06 2.09
N PHE A 338 -18.44 -9.52 2.42
CA PHE A 338 -18.12 -8.13 2.14
C PHE A 338 -16.65 -7.98 1.77
N SER A 339 -16.34 -6.91 1.06
CA SER A 339 -14.97 -6.54 0.72
C SER A 339 -14.83 -5.03 0.75
N PHE A 340 -13.66 -4.55 1.18
CA PHE A 340 -13.39 -3.13 1.31
C PHE A 340 -11.92 -2.79 1.03
N GLY A 341 -11.71 -1.62 0.42
CA GLY A 341 -10.41 -0.98 0.27
C GLY A 341 -10.06 -0.15 1.50
N SER A 342 -8.83 -0.27 1.96
CA SER A 342 -8.35 0.44 3.15
C SER A 342 -8.29 1.96 2.97
N ASP A 343 -8.22 2.47 1.73
CA ASP A 343 -8.17 3.90 1.43
C ASP A 343 -9.53 4.59 1.47
N GLY A 344 -10.61 3.81 1.55
CA GLY A 344 -11.98 4.32 1.63
C GLY A 344 -12.63 4.60 0.28
N THR A 345 -11.99 4.19 -0.81
CA THR A 345 -12.51 4.32 -2.19
C THR A 345 -12.41 3.00 -2.94
N ASP A 346 -13.29 2.79 -3.93
CA ASP A 346 -13.26 1.59 -4.76
C ASP A 346 -13.65 1.94 -6.20
N GLY A 347 -12.65 1.94 -7.09
CA GLY A 347 -12.82 2.45 -8.44
C GLY A 347 -13.21 3.94 -8.46
N PRO A 348 -14.04 4.40 -9.42
CA PRO A 348 -14.47 5.80 -9.51
C PRO A 348 -15.65 6.12 -8.57
N THR A 349 -15.68 5.53 -7.36
CA THR A 349 -16.81 5.68 -6.42
C THR A 349 -16.33 6.19 -5.06
N GLU A 350 -17.25 6.76 -4.28
CA GLU A 350 -17.05 7.16 -2.90
C GLU A 350 -17.23 6.00 -1.88
N ALA A 351 -17.62 4.82 -2.37
CA ALA A 351 -17.73 3.63 -1.54
C ALA A 351 -16.36 2.97 -1.37
N ALA A 352 -16.05 2.50 -0.18
CA ALA A 352 -14.89 1.67 0.10
C ALA A 352 -15.05 0.23 -0.41
N GLY A 353 -16.30 -0.21 -0.63
CA GLY A 353 -16.57 -1.57 -1.06
C GLY A 353 -18.05 -1.96 -0.98
N GLY A 354 -18.30 -3.27 -0.83
CA GLY A 354 -19.65 -3.81 -0.83
C GLY A 354 -19.88 -4.86 0.25
N PHE A 355 -21.14 -4.98 0.66
CA PHE A 355 -21.66 -5.94 1.65
C PHE A 355 -22.91 -6.63 1.11
N VAL A 356 -22.94 -7.94 1.20
CA VAL A 356 -24.08 -8.77 0.76
C VAL A 356 -24.41 -9.87 1.76
N THR A 357 -25.65 -10.34 1.74
CA THR A 357 -26.16 -11.43 2.57
C THR A 357 -26.88 -12.47 1.71
N GLY A 358 -27.30 -13.58 2.29
CA GLY A 358 -28.12 -14.57 1.62
C GLY A 358 -29.49 -14.08 1.12
N GLY A 359 -29.89 -12.84 1.48
CA GLY A 359 -31.12 -12.22 0.98
C GLY A 359 -30.90 -11.22 -0.17
N THR A 360 -29.64 -10.88 -0.49
CA THR A 360 -29.33 -9.80 -1.43
C THR A 360 -29.82 -10.10 -2.85
N LYS A 361 -29.65 -11.33 -3.35
CA LYS A 361 -30.11 -11.71 -4.69
C LYS A 361 -31.63 -11.52 -4.84
N ALA A 362 -32.40 -11.97 -3.86
CA ALA A 362 -33.85 -11.81 -3.87
C ALA A 362 -34.27 -10.32 -3.87
N GLN A 363 -33.58 -9.47 -3.11
CA GLN A 363 -33.82 -8.01 -3.07
C GLN A 363 -33.55 -7.35 -4.43
N LEU A 364 -32.43 -7.72 -5.09
CA LEU A 364 -32.09 -7.21 -6.42
C LEU A 364 -33.09 -7.68 -7.48
N SER A 365 -33.44 -8.98 -7.46
CA SER A 365 -34.44 -9.54 -8.39
C SER A 365 -35.80 -8.87 -8.25
N ALA A 366 -36.25 -8.55 -7.03
CA ALA A 366 -37.49 -7.81 -6.80
C ALA A 366 -37.48 -6.38 -7.39
N LYS A 367 -36.28 -5.83 -7.63
CA LYS A 367 -36.08 -4.54 -8.30
C LYS A 367 -35.78 -4.67 -9.80
N GLY A 368 -35.88 -5.88 -10.35
CA GLY A 368 -35.61 -6.17 -11.76
C GLY A 368 -34.13 -6.17 -12.14
N LEU A 369 -33.23 -6.28 -11.15
CA LEU A 369 -31.79 -6.31 -11.37
C LEU A 369 -31.27 -7.76 -11.36
N SER A 370 -30.58 -8.15 -12.42
CA SER A 370 -29.87 -9.42 -12.55
C SER A 370 -28.39 -9.22 -12.16
N ILE A 371 -27.90 -9.97 -11.18
CA ILE A 371 -26.48 -9.89 -10.77
C ILE A 371 -25.55 -10.15 -11.96
N PHE A 372 -25.90 -11.12 -12.81
CA PHE A 372 -25.12 -11.43 -14.01
C PHE A 372 -24.99 -10.23 -14.95
N ASP A 373 -26.12 -9.59 -15.30
CA ASP A 373 -26.15 -8.46 -16.24
C ASP A 373 -25.42 -7.24 -15.65
N VAL A 374 -25.62 -6.98 -14.36
CA VAL A 374 -24.93 -5.89 -13.62
C VAL A 374 -23.41 -6.10 -13.65
N LEU A 375 -22.95 -7.33 -13.38
CA LEU A 375 -21.50 -7.64 -13.43
C LEU A 375 -20.93 -7.55 -14.85
N GLN A 376 -21.72 -7.88 -15.89
CA GLN A 376 -21.29 -7.72 -17.29
C GLN A 376 -21.15 -6.26 -17.69
N ASP A 377 -21.97 -5.37 -17.12
CA ASP A 377 -21.87 -3.93 -17.35
C ASP A 377 -20.91 -3.22 -16.38
N ASN A 378 -20.26 -3.93 -15.43
CA ASN A 378 -19.42 -3.39 -14.36
C ASN A 378 -20.15 -2.36 -13.48
N ASP A 379 -21.46 -2.54 -13.21
CA ASP A 379 -22.32 -1.59 -12.51
C ASP A 379 -22.65 -1.99 -11.06
N ALA A 380 -21.66 -2.57 -10.39
CA ALA A 380 -21.82 -3.07 -9.01
C ALA A 380 -22.24 -1.97 -8.02
N TYR A 381 -21.83 -0.73 -8.23
CA TYR A 381 -22.17 0.41 -7.38
C TYR A 381 -23.68 0.63 -7.28
N HIS A 382 -24.38 0.77 -8.41
CA HIS A 382 -25.83 1.03 -8.40
C HIS A 382 -26.64 -0.17 -7.88
N ALA A 383 -26.21 -1.38 -8.17
CA ALA A 383 -26.86 -2.57 -7.64
C ALA A 383 -26.72 -2.68 -6.11
N LEU A 384 -25.53 -2.44 -5.57
CA LEU A 384 -25.31 -2.43 -4.12
C LEU A 384 -26.03 -1.27 -3.44
N ALA A 385 -26.03 -0.08 -4.03
CA ALA A 385 -26.81 1.05 -3.54
C ALA A 385 -28.30 0.71 -3.45
N ALA A 386 -28.84 -0.04 -4.42
CA ALA A 386 -30.24 -0.43 -4.45
C ALA A 386 -30.63 -1.39 -3.30
N CYS A 387 -29.71 -2.08 -2.65
CA CYS A 387 -29.97 -3.01 -1.54
C CYS A 387 -29.23 -2.67 -0.24
N ASP A 388 -28.85 -1.40 -0.05
CA ASP A 388 -28.11 -0.90 1.11
C ASP A 388 -26.78 -1.65 1.35
N GLY A 389 -26.19 -2.14 0.28
CA GLY A 389 -24.99 -2.97 0.28
C GLY A 389 -23.68 -2.18 0.13
N LEU A 390 -23.68 -0.85 0.01
CA LEU A 390 -22.45 -0.08 -0.05
C LEU A 390 -21.79 0.05 1.33
N ILE A 391 -20.46 -0.02 1.35
CA ILE A 391 -19.64 0.32 2.51
C ILE A 391 -19.04 1.70 2.22
N VAL A 392 -19.36 2.69 3.05
CA VAL A 392 -18.87 4.06 2.89
C VAL A 392 -18.15 4.47 4.17
N THR A 393 -16.85 4.77 4.05
CA THR A 393 -16.00 5.17 5.17
C THR A 393 -15.56 6.63 5.08
N GLY A 394 -15.64 7.23 3.90
CA GLY A 394 -14.88 8.43 3.55
C GLY A 394 -13.38 8.14 3.43
N ALA A 395 -12.60 9.17 3.15
CA ALA A 395 -11.15 9.05 3.05
C ALA A 395 -10.53 8.64 4.41
N THR A 396 -9.76 7.58 4.42
CA THR A 396 -9.21 6.98 5.65
C THR A 396 -7.81 7.48 6.01
N GLY A 397 -7.09 8.03 5.04
CA GLY A 397 -5.70 8.48 5.18
C GLY A 397 -4.67 7.36 5.15
N THR A 398 -5.05 6.13 4.83
CA THR A 398 -4.14 4.99 4.60
C THR A 398 -4.43 4.34 3.25
N ASN A 399 -3.48 3.55 2.76
CA ASN A 399 -3.68 2.64 1.62
C ASN A 399 -2.73 1.45 1.82
N VAL A 400 -3.30 0.32 2.20
CA VAL A 400 -2.63 -0.96 2.41
C VAL A 400 -3.43 -2.09 1.75
N ASN A 401 -3.96 -1.84 0.55
CA ASN A 401 -4.78 -2.75 -0.25
C ASN A 401 -6.15 -3.08 0.40
N ASP A 402 -6.71 -4.25 0.08
CA ASP A 402 -8.09 -4.64 0.33
C ASP A 402 -8.20 -5.89 1.19
N VAL A 403 -9.35 -6.07 1.85
CA VAL A 403 -9.71 -7.32 2.51
C VAL A 403 -11.15 -7.70 2.18
N ALA A 404 -11.33 -8.94 1.74
CA ALA A 404 -12.63 -9.59 1.61
C ALA A 404 -12.87 -10.53 2.81
N VAL A 405 -14.09 -10.54 3.31
CA VAL A 405 -14.47 -11.29 4.51
C VAL A 405 -15.77 -12.05 4.27
N VAL A 406 -15.78 -13.33 4.66
CA VAL A 406 -16.99 -14.16 4.79
C VAL A 406 -17.32 -14.27 6.27
N LEU A 407 -18.51 -13.92 6.67
CA LEU A 407 -19.03 -14.17 8.02
C LEU A 407 -20.13 -15.20 8.01
N ILE A 408 -20.03 -16.18 8.88
CA ILE A 408 -21.08 -17.17 9.18
C ILE A 408 -21.33 -17.07 10.69
N ARG A 409 -22.50 -16.59 11.10
CA ARG A 409 -22.87 -16.40 12.50
C ARG A 409 -23.72 -17.53 13.02
N ARG A 410 -23.43 -18.02 14.23
CA ARG A 410 -24.20 -19.08 14.89
C ARG A 410 -24.43 -18.73 16.37
#